data_7c5bf7a950bef9b28926e5af0fea0520
#
_entry.id   7c5bf7a950bef9b28926e5af0fea0520
#
_cell.length_a   1.000
_cell.length_b   1.000
_cell.length_c   1.000
_cell.angle_alpha   90.00
_cell.angle_beta   90.00
_cell.angle_gamma   90.00
#
_symmetry.space_group_name_H-M   'P 1'
#
loop_
_entity.id
_entity.type
_entity.pdbx_description
1 polymer ?
#
loop_
_entity_poly.entity_id
_entity_poly.type
_entity_poly.pdbx_seq_one_letter_code
_entity_poly.pdbx_strand_id
1 'polypeptide(L)'
;MSMRMRKKRNFDSRMEACGDLLLAKGANGILNMKEAAESYRALIDYKAVFGEERADLPVALEIGCGKGGFVIALAQANPNVNYLALEKMSNVILTPMEEVKKVGVENVRFLNIRAECLPCYIPEGSLDLIYLNFSTPLPKLGYATQRLTHRNFLEVYKKLLKKGGRILQKTDDRDFFEFSLEEYKASGFALENVTYDLHKDGNPAWNIVTEYESKWVERGLPIHRVEAVVL
;
A
#
# COMPACT_ATOMS: atom_id res chain seq x y z
N MET A 1 6.15 -14.45 -21.52
CA MET A 1 5.50 -13.31 -22.20
C MET A 1 4.57 -12.64 -21.20
N SER A 2 4.85 -11.40 -20.78
CA SER A 2 3.92 -10.62 -19.95
C SER A 2 2.77 -10.18 -20.85
N MET A 3 1.58 -10.70 -20.61
CA MET A 3 0.36 -10.22 -21.30
C MET A 3 0.16 -8.75 -20.93
N ARG A 4 0.37 -7.85 -21.88
CA ARG A 4 0.09 -6.42 -21.70
C ARG A 4 -1.42 -6.26 -21.50
N MET A 5 -1.83 -5.83 -20.32
CA MET A 5 -3.24 -5.62 -19.97
C MET A 5 -3.86 -4.61 -20.95
N ARG A 6 -4.97 -4.96 -21.58
CA ARG A 6 -5.68 -4.06 -22.52
C ARG A 6 -6.14 -2.81 -21.78
N LYS A 7 -5.90 -1.64 -22.36
CA LYS A 7 -6.37 -0.34 -21.84
C LYS A 7 -7.90 -0.34 -21.72
N LYS A 8 -8.43 0.12 -20.59
CA LYS A 8 -9.88 0.26 -20.39
C LYS A 8 -10.47 1.24 -21.42
N ARG A 9 -11.75 1.04 -21.76
CA ARG A 9 -12.47 1.98 -22.63
C ARG A 9 -12.47 3.38 -22.04
N ASN A 10 -12.23 4.40 -22.84
CA ASN A 10 -12.17 5.82 -22.45
C ASN A 10 -11.20 6.09 -21.28
N PHE A 11 -10.10 5.34 -21.23
CA PHE A 11 -9.16 5.38 -20.09
C PHE A 11 -8.65 6.78 -19.80
N ASP A 12 -8.24 7.54 -20.84
CA ASP A 12 -7.57 8.85 -20.65
C ASP A 12 -8.54 9.88 -20.08
N SER A 13 -9.75 10.01 -20.63
CA SER A 13 -10.77 10.92 -20.11
C SER A 13 -11.25 10.54 -18.69
N ARG A 14 -11.32 9.22 -18.38
CA ARG A 14 -11.67 8.74 -17.04
C ARG A 14 -10.57 9.03 -16.03
N MET A 15 -9.29 8.86 -16.40
CA MET A 15 -8.16 9.23 -15.55
C MET A 15 -8.11 10.74 -15.30
N GLU A 16 -8.41 11.55 -16.32
CA GLU A 16 -8.51 13.02 -16.21
C GLU A 16 -9.62 13.41 -15.23
N ALA A 17 -10.80 12.80 -15.33
CA ALA A 17 -11.91 13.03 -14.42
C ALA A 17 -11.61 12.67 -12.95
N CYS A 18 -10.58 11.87 -12.69
CA CYS A 18 -10.10 11.51 -11.35
C CYS A 18 -8.76 12.20 -11.00
N GLY A 19 -8.33 13.18 -11.77
CA GLY A 19 -7.01 13.81 -11.65
C GLY A 19 -6.75 14.46 -10.30
N ASP A 20 -7.77 15.00 -9.66
CA ASP A 20 -7.75 15.58 -8.30
C ASP A 20 -7.40 14.59 -7.19
N LEU A 21 -7.62 13.29 -7.42
CA LEU A 21 -7.26 12.23 -6.48
C LEU A 21 -5.85 11.71 -6.70
N LEU A 22 -5.21 11.99 -7.83
CA LEU A 22 -3.94 11.41 -8.24
C LEU A 22 -2.77 12.37 -7.96
N LEU A 23 -1.96 12.06 -6.95
CA LEU A 23 -0.83 12.90 -6.52
C LEU A 23 0.45 12.68 -7.34
N ALA A 24 0.64 11.48 -7.85
CA ALA A 24 1.82 11.14 -8.64
C ALA A 24 1.49 10.15 -9.75
N LYS A 25 1.99 10.43 -10.94
CA LYS A 25 1.89 9.57 -12.11
C LYS A 25 3.24 9.53 -12.81
N GLY A 26 3.83 8.34 -12.90
CA GLY A 26 5.05 8.16 -13.68
C GLY A 26 4.82 8.39 -15.18
N ALA A 27 5.84 8.87 -15.89
CA ALA A 27 5.84 8.89 -17.35
C ALA A 27 5.61 7.44 -17.85
N ASN A 28 4.58 7.23 -18.66
CA ASN A 28 4.12 5.89 -19.08
C ASN A 28 3.67 4.96 -17.93
N GLY A 29 3.37 5.50 -16.75
CA GLY A 29 2.89 4.75 -15.60
C GLY A 29 3.98 4.05 -14.79
N ILE A 30 5.26 4.20 -15.10
CA ILE A 30 6.37 3.58 -14.37
C ILE A 30 7.57 4.53 -14.40
N LEU A 31 7.85 5.18 -13.26
CA LEU A 31 9.17 5.76 -13.02
C LEU A 31 10.09 4.65 -12.48
N ASN A 32 11.27 4.47 -13.06
CA ASN A 32 12.32 3.70 -12.40
C ASN A 32 13.01 4.58 -11.35
N MET A 33 13.71 3.94 -10.38
CA MET A 33 14.39 4.65 -9.28
C MET A 33 15.36 5.73 -9.78
N LYS A 34 16.02 5.51 -10.91
CA LYS A 34 17.00 6.44 -11.47
C LYS A 34 16.32 7.68 -12.04
N GLU A 35 15.24 7.49 -12.82
CA GLU A 35 14.44 8.58 -13.37
C GLU A 35 13.72 9.37 -12.26
N ALA A 36 13.24 8.68 -11.22
CA ALA A 36 12.60 9.32 -10.07
C ALA A 36 13.62 10.17 -9.27
N ALA A 37 14.82 9.66 -9.04
CA ALA A 37 15.87 10.38 -8.32
C ALA A 37 16.38 11.62 -9.08
N GLU A 38 16.43 11.53 -10.42
CA GLU A 38 16.91 12.60 -11.29
C GLU A 38 15.83 13.66 -11.61
N SER A 39 14.53 13.28 -11.64
CA SER A 39 13.48 14.10 -12.22
C SER A 39 12.54 14.77 -11.22
N TYR A 40 12.34 14.22 -10.01
CA TYR A 40 11.30 14.72 -9.12
C TYR A 40 11.57 14.40 -7.63
N ARG A 41 11.77 15.44 -6.85
CA ARG A 41 11.44 15.46 -5.41
C ARG A 41 10.25 16.38 -5.19
N ALA A 42 9.07 15.96 -5.55
CA ALA A 42 7.84 16.65 -5.21
C ALA A 42 7.25 15.97 -3.98
N LEU A 43 7.81 16.29 -2.79
CA LEU A 43 7.26 15.78 -1.54
C LEU A 43 5.82 16.28 -1.37
N ILE A 44 4.95 15.38 -0.94
CA ILE A 44 3.54 15.65 -0.70
C ILE A 44 3.42 16.59 0.49
N ASP A 45 2.77 17.72 0.28
CA ASP A 45 2.28 18.58 1.35
C ASP A 45 0.88 18.12 1.74
N TYR A 46 0.76 17.46 2.90
CA TYR A 46 -0.51 16.90 3.36
C TYR A 46 -1.59 17.95 3.60
N LYS A 47 -1.19 19.18 3.99
CA LYS A 47 -2.10 20.31 4.14
C LYS A 47 -2.70 20.73 2.79
N ALA A 48 -1.85 20.86 1.77
CA ALA A 48 -2.30 21.20 0.44
C ALA A 48 -3.19 20.11 -0.20
N VAL A 49 -2.94 18.84 0.16
CA VAL A 49 -3.60 17.66 -0.43
C VAL A 49 -4.91 17.31 0.24
N PHE A 50 -4.98 17.41 1.57
CA PHE A 50 -6.14 16.97 2.37
C PHE A 50 -6.90 18.13 3.02
N GLY A 51 -6.38 19.35 3.00
CA GLY A 51 -6.97 20.51 3.67
C GLY A 51 -6.34 20.81 5.04
N GLU A 52 -6.52 22.03 5.51
CA GLU A 52 -5.97 22.54 6.78
C GLU A 52 -6.39 21.70 7.97
N GLU A 53 -7.67 21.36 8.04
CA GLU A 53 -8.28 20.61 9.13
C GLU A 53 -7.80 19.16 9.23
N ARG A 54 -7.13 18.67 8.20
CA ARG A 54 -6.61 17.30 8.11
C ARG A 54 -5.10 17.23 8.09
N ALA A 55 -4.41 18.36 8.15
CA ALA A 55 -2.95 18.44 7.98
C ALA A 55 -2.18 17.60 9.01
N ASP A 56 -2.66 17.59 10.26
CA ASP A 56 -2.02 16.91 11.40
C ASP A 56 -2.61 15.53 11.70
N LEU A 57 -3.58 15.06 10.90
CA LEU A 57 -4.15 13.72 11.09
C LEU A 57 -3.13 12.63 10.73
N PRO A 58 -3.22 11.44 11.34
CA PRO A 58 -2.39 10.30 10.99
C PRO A 58 -2.46 9.99 9.49
N VAL A 59 -1.33 9.56 8.93
CA VAL A 59 -1.23 9.18 7.51
C VAL A 59 -0.89 7.69 7.39
N ALA A 60 -1.73 6.96 6.66
CA ALA A 60 -1.52 5.55 6.36
C ALA A 60 -1.35 5.34 4.85
N LEU A 61 -0.49 4.39 4.47
CA LEU A 61 -0.21 4.04 3.08
C LEU A 61 -0.56 2.57 2.82
N GLU A 62 -1.40 2.28 1.83
CA GLU A 62 -1.54 0.93 1.29
C GLU A 62 -0.68 0.77 0.03
N ILE A 63 0.22 -0.23 0.01
CA ILE A 63 1.06 -0.55 -1.14
C ILE A 63 0.47 -1.74 -1.90
N GLY A 64 0.05 -1.49 -3.15
CA GLY A 64 -0.63 -2.47 -3.98
C GLY A 64 -2.13 -2.51 -3.71
N CYS A 65 -2.78 -1.35 -3.67
CA CYS A 65 -4.21 -1.24 -3.31
C CYS A 65 -5.17 -1.94 -4.29
N GLY A 66 -4.70 -2.35 -5.46
CA GLY A 66 -5.50 -3.07 -6.43
C GLY A 66 -6.79 -2.34 -6.81
N LYS A 67 -7.95 -2.96 -6.54
CA LYS A 67 -9.28 -2.37 -6.77
C LYS A 67 -9.75 -1.43 -5.64
N GLY A 68 -8.96 -1.25 -4.59
CA GLY A 68 -9.18 -0.29 -3.52
C GLY A 68 -10.21 -0.68 -2.45
N GLY A 69 -10.75 -1.89 -2.49
CA GLY A 69 -11.77 -2.30 -1.52
C GLY A 69 -11.33 -2.13 -0.06
N PHE A 70 -10.06 -2.43 0.24
CA PHE A 70 -9.52 -2.28 1.58
C PHE A 70 -9.36 -0.81 1.99
N VAL A 71 -8.64 0.01 1.22
CA VAL A 71 -8.39 1.41 1.57
C VAL A 71 -9.67 2.23 1.64
N ILE A 72 -10.64 1.97 0.76
CA ILE A 72 -11.93 2.66 0.77
C ILE A 72 -12.71 2.32 2.04
N ALA A 73 -12.80 1.04 2.41
CA ALA A 73 -13.47 0.61 3.63
C ALA A 73 -12.79 1.16 4.90
N LEU A 74 -11.44 1.19 4.94
CA LEU A 74 -10.69 1.83 6.01
C LEU A 74 -11.02 3.32 6.12
N ALA A 75 -11.04 4.03 5.00
CA ALA A 75 -11.29 5.46 4.96
C ALA A 75 -12.70 5.83 5.43
N GLN A 76 -13.69 5.01 5.07
CA GLN A 76 -15.06 5.15 5.56
C GLN A 76 -15.17 4.88 7.07
N ALA A 77 -14.48 3.86 7.57
CA ALA A 77 -14.48 3.48 8.98
C ALA A 77 -13.68 4.45 9.87
N ASN A 78 -12.68 5.13 9.31
CA ASN A 78 -11.75 5.99 10.06
C ASN A 78 -11.64 7.37 9.39
N PRO A 79 -12.64 8.24 9.53
CA PRO A 79 -12.63 9.56 8.89
C PRO A 79 -11.50 10.48 9.38
N ASN A 80 -10.92 10.21 10.55
CA ASN A 80 -9.82 10.99 11.14
C ASN A 80 -8.42 10.44 10.78
N VAL A 81 -8.28 9.70 9.69
CA VAL A 81 -7.01 9.22 9.14
C VAL A 81 -6.93 9.59 7.68
N ASN A 82 -5.79 10.06 7.22
CA ASN A 82 -5.52 10.29 5.80
C ASN A 82 -4.91 9.02 5.17
N TYR A 83 -5.41 8.63 4.02
CA TYR A 83 -4.95 7.43 3.33
C TYR A 83 -4.28 7.76 2.00
N LEU A 84 -3.12 7.17 1.78
CA LEU A 84 -2.45 7.10 0.50
C LEU A 84 -2.57 5.66 -0.04
N ALA A 85 -2.95 5.52 -1.30
CA ALA A 85 -3.12 4.23 -1.95
C ALA A 85 -2.21 4.13 -3.18
N LEU A 86 -1.24 3.22 -3.14
CA LEU A 86 -0.29 3.02 -4.22
C LEU A 86 -0.68 1.81 -5.07
N GLU A 87 -0.74 2.01 -6.38
CA GLU A 87 -0.87 0.93 -7.37
C GLU A 87 -0.05 1.27 -8.63
N LYS A 88 0.84 0.36 -9.00
CA LYS A 88 1.74 0.55 -10.15
C LYS A 88 1.04 0.44 -11.51
N MET A 89 -0.09 -0.29 -11.57
CA MET A 89 -0.82 -0.56 -12.81
C MET A 89 -1.90 0.48 -13.06
N SER A 90 -1.69 1.38 -14.02
CA SER A 90 -2.62 2.47 -14.34
C SER A 90 -4.04 1.99 -14.67
N ASN A 91 -4.17 0.85 -15.35
CA ASN A 91 -5.49 0.25 -15.63
C ASN A 91 -6.21 -0.24 -14.36
N VAL A 92 -5.47 -0.57 -13.31
CA VAL A 92 -6.02 -1.08 -12.04
C VAL A 92 -6.44 0.09 -11.16
N ILE A 93 -5.56 1.08 -10.95
CA ILE A 93 -5.76 2.21 -10.04
C ILE A 93 -6.97 3.09 -10.44
N LEU A 94 -7.34 3.12 -11.71
CA LEU A 94 -8.52 3.86 -12.17
C LEU A 94 -9.82 3.40 -11.48
N THR A 95 -9.96 2.09 -11.23
CA THR A 95 -11.14 1.54 -10.56
C THR A 95 -11.38 2.12 -9.17
N PRO A 96 -10.40 2.07 -8.23
CA PRO A 96 -10.59 2.65 -6.90
C PRO A 96 -10.74 4.18 -6.92
N MET A 97 -10.09 4.89 -7.84
CA MET A 97 -10.28 6.33 -7.97
C MET A 97 -11.72 6.70 -8.33
N GLU A 98 -12.31 5.99 -9.26
CA GLU A 98 -13.73 6.16 -9.62
C GLU A 98 -14.67 5.79 -8.46
N GLU A 99 -14.36 4.70 -7.74
CA GLU A 99 -15.18 4.29 -6.60
C GLU A 99 -15.09 5.29 -5.45
N VAL A 100 -13.92 5.85 -5.13
CA VAL A 100 -13.77 6.94 -4.15
C VAL A 100 -14.65 8.12 -4.49
N LYS A 101 -14.68 8.58 -5.74
CA LYS A 101 -15.57 9.65 -6.19
C LYS A 101 -17.05 9.32 -6.06
N LYS A 102 -17.41 8.09 -6.39
CA LYS A 102 -18.80 7.62 -6.31
C LYS A 102 -19.32 7.53 -4.88
N VAL A 103 -18.47 7.06 -3.94
CA VAL A 103 -18.87 6.92 -2.52
C VAL A 103 -18.66 8.19 -1.71
N GLY A 104 -18.00 9.21 -2.27
CA GLY A 104 -17.78 10.50 -1.63
C GLY A 104 -16.78 10.48 -0.47
N VAL A 105 -15.77 9.61 -0.52
CA VAL A 105 -14.71 9.56 0.48
C VAL A 105 -13.65 10.61 0.18
N GLU A 106 -13.35 11.48 1.13
CA GLU A 106 -12.47 12.66 0.94
C GLU A 106 -11.04 12.45 1.44
N ASN A 107 -10.82 11.46 2.30
CA ASN A 107 -9.56 11.17 2.99
C ASN A 107 -8.67 10.14 2.27
N VAL A 108 -8.85 9.92 0.98
CA VAL A 108 -8.01 9.02 0.16
C VAL A 108 -7.39 9.77 -1.02
N ARG A 109 -6.10 9.54 -1.24
CA ARG A 109 -5.38 9.99 -2.44
C ARG A 109 -4.55 8.84 -3.02
N PHE A 110 -4.23 8.93 -4.31
CA PHE A 110 -3.61 7.83 -5.04
C PHE A 110 -2.23 8.18 -5.59
N LEU A 111 -1.37 7.16 -5.66
CA LEU A 111 -0.03 7.19 -6.24
C LEU A 111 0.08 6.11 -7.31
N ASN A 112 0.12 6.48 -8.58
CA ASN A 112 0.32 5.54 -9.68
C ASN A 112 1.83 5.43 -10.00
N ILE A 113 2.57 4.88 -9.07
CA ILE A 113 4.02 4.71 -9.11
C ILE A 113 4.43 3.32 -8.62
N ARG A 114 5.71 2.99 -8.74
CA ARG A 114 6.30 1.82 -8.09
C ARG A 114 6.70 2.17 -6.65
N ALA A 115 6.72 1.15 -5.77
CA ALA A 115 7.07 1.34 -4.35
C ALA A 115 8.50 1.88 -4.15
N GLU A 116 9.42 1.55 -5.06
CA GLU A 116 10.78 2.07 -5.07
C GLU A 116 10.84 3.61 -5.18
N CYS A 117 9.80 4.23 -5.75
CA CYS A 117 9.72 5.69 -5.95
C CYS A 117 9.12 6.44 -4.75
N LEU A 118 8.66 5.76 -3.70
CA LEU A 118 8.05 6.38 -2.52
C LEU A 118 8.89 7.52 -1.91
N PRO A 119 10.23 7.41 -1.75
CA PRO A 119 11.04 8.49 -1.17
C PRO A 119 11.04 9.81 -1.96
N CYS A 120 10.59 9.77 -3.22
CA CYS A 120 10.48 10.98 -4.04
C CYS A 120 9.23 11.80 -3.73
N TYR A 121 8.22 11.18 -3.11
CA TYR A 121 6.91 11.76 -2.87
C TYR A 121 6.52 11.82 -1.40
N ILE A 122 6.94 10.86 -0.58
CA ILE A 122 6.57 10.78 0.83
C ILE A 122 7.67 11.40 1.69
N PRO A 123 7.36 12.40 2.52
CA PRO A 123 8.33 12.96 3.47
C PRO A 123 8.82 11.90 4.47
N GLU A 124 10.09 11.99 4.85
CA GLU A 124 10.65 11.11 5.89
C GLU A 124 9.92 11.33 7.23
N GLY A 125 9.68 10.23 7.96
CA GLY A 125 9.04 10.27 9.28
C GLY A 125 7.60 10.80 9.26
N SER A 126 6.88 10.67 8.14
CA SER A 126 5.53 11.22 8.00
C SER A 126 4.40 10.18 8.03
N LEU A 127 4.72 8.89 7.86
CA LEU A 127 3.73 7.82 7.88
C LEU A 127 3.57 7.21 9.29
N ASP A 128 2.34 6.98 9.69
CA ASP A 128 2.01 6.22 10.91
C ASP A 128 1.89 4.72 10.63
N LEU A 129 1.36 4.35 9.45
CA LEU A 129 1.08 2.97 9.07
C LEU A 129 1.40 2.71 7.60
N ILE A 130 1.91 1.50 7.31
CA ILE A 130 1.98 0.93 5.96
C ILE A 130 1.24 -0.40 5.95
N TYR A 131 0.34 -0.59 5.00
CA TYR A 131 -0.38 -1.84 4.78
C TYR A 131 0.21 -2.58 3.57
N LEU A 132 0.53 -3.87 3.78
CA LEU A 132 0.97 -4.82 2.77
C LEU A 132 0.00 -6.00 2.73
N ASN A 133 -1.10 -5.86 1.99
CA ASN A 133 -2.13 -6.88 1.90
C ASN A 133 -1.93 -7.74 0.65
N PHE A 134 -1.70 -9.04 0.82
CA PHE A 134 -1.62 -10.04 -0.25
C PHE A 134 -0.66 -9.64 -1.38
N SER A 135 0.47 -9.06 -1.02
CA SER A 135 1.55 -8.73 -1.96
C SER A 135 2.05 -9.99 -2.66
N THR A 136 2.43 -9.86 -3.93
CA THR A 136 2.87 -11.00 -4.75
C THR A 136 4.09 -11.69 -4.11
N PRO A 137 4.03 -13.00 -3.80
CA PRO A 137 5.10 -13.74 -3.11
C PRO A 137 6.40 -13.85 -3.90
N LEU A 138 6.32 -13.88 -5.25
CA LEU A 138 7.48 -14.05 -6.14
C LEU A 138 8.35 -15.26 -5.72
N PRO A 139 7.87 -16.51 -5.86
CA PRO A 139 8.46 -17.69 -5.22
C PRO A 139 9.88 -18.03 -5.71
N LYS A 140 10.28 -17.60 -6.92
CA LYS A 140 11.63 -17.83 -7.44
C LYS A 140 12.67 -17.00 -6.69
N LEU A 141 13.73 -17.62 -6.18
CA LEU A 141 14.81 -16.96 -5.43
C LEU A 141 15.41 -15.76 -6.16
N GLY A 142 15.57 -15.83 -7.48
CA GLY A 142 16.08 -14.70 -8.29
C GLY A 142 15.20 -13.44 -8.26
N TYR A 143 13.97 -13.53 -7.73
CA TYR A 143 13.07 -12.38 -7.57
C TYR A 143 12.91 -11.96 -6.10
N ALA A 144 13.66 -12.55 -5.17
CA ALA A 144 13.53 -12.23 -3.74
C ALA A 144 13.69 -10.72 -3.46
N THR A 145 14.63 -10.06 -4.13
CA THR A 145 14.87 -8.61 -4.01
C THR A 145 13.72 -7.73 -4.49
N GLN A 146 12.74 -8.29 -5.20
CA GLN A 146 11.54 -7.60 -5.68
C GLN A 146 10.33 -7.80 -4.77
N ARG A 147 10.43 -8.63 -3.74
CA ARG A 147 9.38 -8.79 -2.72
C ARG A 147 9.25 -7.52 -1.92
N LEU A 148 8.04 -7.04 -1.67
CA LEU A 148 7.81 -5.79 -0.94
C LEU A 148 8.26 -5.83 0.53
N THR A 149 8.54 -7.01 1.07
CA THR A 149 9.12 -7.21 2.41
C THR A 149 10.62 -7.51 2.40
N HIS A 150 11.29 -7.45 1.24
CA HIS A 150 12.76 -7.54 1.20
C HIS A 150 13.39 -6.32 1.87
N ARG A 151 14.53 -6.51 2.57
CA ARG A 151 15.26 -5.46 3.32
C ARG A 151 15.47 -4.17 2.53
N ASN A 152 15.66 -4.21 1.21
CA ASN A 152 15.79 -3.01 0.39
C ASN A 152 14.57 -2.11 0.46
N PHE A 153 13.36 -2.68 0.51
CA PHE A 153 12.13 -1.93 0.70
C PHE A 153 11.93 -1.55 2.17
N LEU A 154 12.27 -2.45 3.11
CA LEU A 154 12.12 -2.19 4.55
C LEU A 154 12.95 -1.01 5.01
N GLU A 155 14.17 -0.83 4.47
CA GLU A 155 15.00 0.35 4.73
C GLU A 155 14.34 1.65 4.21
N VAL A 156 13.65 1.59 3.09
CA VAL A 156 12.85 2.71 2.59
C VAL A 156 11.67 2.99 3.53
N TYR A 157 10.89 1.96 3.87
CA TYR A 157 9.72 2.14 4.73
C TYR A 157 10.09 2.66 6.13
N LYS A 158 11.21 2.19 6.69
CA LYS A 158 11.73 2.63 7.98
C LYS A 158 12.03 4.14 8.01
N LYS A 159 12.52 4.71 6.91
CA LYS A 159 12.72 6.16 6.79
C LYS A 159 11.43 6.95 6.66
N LEU A 160 10.42 6.38 5.98
CA LEU A 160 9.14 7.04 5.78
C LEU A 160 8.22 6.98 7.00
N LEU A 161 8.34 5.91 7.79
CA LEU A 161 7.58 5.72 9.02
C LEU A 161 8.09 6.63 10.14
N LYS A 162 7.17 7.12 10.95
CA LYS A 162 7.48 7.73 12.26
C LYS A 162 8.12 6.71 13.19
N LYS A 163 8.81 7.18 14.23
CA LYS A 163 9.19 6.31 15.36
C LYS A 163 7.92 5.71 15.98
N GLY A 164 7.91 4.39 16.18
CA GLY A 164 6.74 3.64 16.61
C GLY A 164 5.71 3.39 15.50
N GLY A 165 5.96 3.89 14.28
CA GLY A 165 5.15 3.56 13.10
C GLY A 165 5.24 2.09 12.73
N ARG A 166 4.24 1.56 11.99
CA ARG A 166 4.04 0.12 11.82
C ARG A 166 3.86 -0.25 10.35
N ILE A 167 4.30 -1.47 10.03
CA ILE A 167 3.89 -2.18 8.81
C ILE A 167 2.94 -3.30 9.24
N LEU A 168 1.74 -3.31 8.68
CA LEU A 168 0.76 -4.39 8.86
C LEU A 168 0.74 -5.24 7.60
N GLN A 169 1.21 -6.48 7.71
CA GLN A 169 1.22 -7.43 6.59
C GLN A 169 0.17 -8.51 6.79
N LYS A 170 -0.57 -8.80 5.71
CA LYS A 170 -1.39 -10.02 5.57
C LYS A 170 -1.00 -10.77 4.30
N THR A 171 -0.93 -12.10 4.39
CA THR A 171 -0.66 -12.97 3.24
C THR A 171 -1.25 -14.37 3.47
N ASP A 172 -1.63 -15.03 2.39
CA ASP A 172 -2.03 -16.44 2.34
C ASP A 172 -0.84 -17.38 2.06
N ASP A 173 0.30 -16.83 1.64
CA ASP A 173 1.51 -17.58 1.29
C ASP A 173 2.44 -17.71 2.50
N ARG A 174 2.55 -18.94 3.02
CA ARG A 174 3.36 -19.23 4.21
C ARG A 174 4.85 -19.01 3.99
N ASP A 175 5.40 -19.43 2.85
CA ASP A 175 6.83 -19.29 2.58
C ASP A 175 7.21 -17.81 2.46
N PHE A 176 6.36 -17.01 1.85
CA PHE A 176 6.53 -15.56 1.81
C PHE A 176 6.38 -14.92 3.19
N PHE A 177 5.50 -15.43 4.03
CA PHE A 177 5.34 -14.96 5.41
C PHE A 177 6.60 -15.21 6.24
N GLU A 178 7.14 -16.45 6.22
CA GLU A 178 8.40 -16.78 6.92
C GLU A 178 9.55 -15.90 6.43
N PHE A 179 9.72 -15.76 5.11
CA PHE A 179 10.68 -14.84 4.54
C PHE A 179 10.51 -13.41 5.08
N SER A 180 9.27 -12.93 5.17
CA SER A 180 8.98 -11.58 5.65
C SER A 180 9.37 -11.40 7.12
N LEU A 181 9.09 -12.40 7.97
CA LEU A 181 9.47 -12.35 9.39
C LEU A 181 10.99 -12.27 9.57
N GLU A 182 11.76 -13.01 8.76
CA GLU A 182 13.23 -12.96 8.77
C GLU A 182 13.74 -11.57 8.31
N GLU A 183 13.21 -11.04 7.23
CA GLU A 183 13.59 -9.73 6.71
C GLU A 183 13.25 -8.58 7.67
N TYR A 184 12.08 -8.60 8.32
CA TYR A 184 11.72 -7.61 9.33
C TYR A 184 12.70 -7.62 10.51
N LYS A 185 13.02 -8.81 11.06
CA LYS A 185 14.00 -8.96 12.15
C LYS A 185 15.37 -8.47 11.73
N ALA A 186 15.85 -8.87 10.55
CA ALA A 186 17.15 -8.47 10.00
C ALA A 186 17.24 -6.95 9.77
N SER A 187 16.11 -6.29 9.49
CA SER A 187 16.03 -4.84 9.30
C SER A 187 15.77 -4.07 10.62
N GLY A 188 15.74 -4.76 11.76
CA GLY A 188 15.60 -4.13 13.08
C GLY A 188 14.21 -3.65 13.43
N PHE A 189 13.15 -4.29 12.89
CA PHE A 189 11.78 -4.08 13.35
C PHE A 189 11.48 -4.99 14.54
N ALA A 190 10.72 -4.48 15.50
CA ALA A 190 10.07 -5.33 16.49
C ALA A 190 8.84 -6.00 15.87
N LEU A 191 8.63 -7.30 16.16
CA LEU A 191 7.47 -8.03 15.66
C LEU A 191 6.42 -8.16 16.75
N GLU A 192 5.20 -7.76 16.43
CA GLU A 192 4.03 -7.87 17.31
C GLU A 192 2.92 -8.62 16.58
N ASN A 193 2.02 -9.22 17.34
CA ASN A 193 0.79 -9.84 16.83
C ASN A 193 1.02 -10.82 15.66
N VAL A 194 2.09 -11.61 15.73
CA VAL A 194 2.38 -12.64 14.74
C VAL A 194 1.35 -13.75 14.85
N THR A 195 0.63 -14.03 13.79
CA THR A 195 -0.31 -15.15 13.72
C THR A 195 -0.23 -15.88 12.40
N TYR A 196 -0.40 -17.19 12.44
CA TYR A 196 -0.45 -18.07 11.27
C TYR A 196 -1.88 -18.34 10.79
N ASP A 197 -2.89 -17.91 11.54
CA ASP A 197 -4.29 -17.99 11.13
C ASP A 197 -5.12 -16.86 11.79
N LEU A 198 -5.14 -15.71 11.15
CA LEU A 198 -5.78 -14.49 11.63
C LEU A 198 -7.26 -14.71 12.04
N HIS A 199 -7.99 -15.49 11.26
CA HIS A 199 -9.42 -15.69 11.49
C HIS A 199 -9.71 -16.68 12.61
N LYS A 200 -8.83 -17.65 12.83
CA LYS A 200 -8.95 -18.65 13.88
C LYS A 200 -8.46 -18.12 15.23
N ASP A 201 -7.38 -17.32 15.21
CA ASP A 201 -6.76 -16.76 16.41
C ASP A 201 -7.48 -15.50 16.92
N GLY A 202 -8.60 -15.14 16.33
CA GLY A 202 -9.41 -13.98 16.68
C GLY A 202 -9.18 -12.80 15.72
N ASN A 203 -10.09 -12.67 14.77
CA ASN A 203 -10.07 -11.55 13.82
C ASN A 203 -10.31 -10.22 14.56
N PRO A 204 -9.33 -9.30 14.66
CA PRO A 204 -9.52 -8.07 15.40
C PRO A 204 -10.54 -7.16 14.74
N ALA A 205 -11.28 -6.38 15.53
CA ALA A 205 -12.38 -5.53 15.07
C ALA A 205 -11.96 -4.48 14.01
N TRP A 206 -10.68 -4.10 13.98
CA TRP A 206 -10.13 -3.18 12.98
C TRP A 206 -9.82 -3.85 11.63
N ASN A 207 -9.83 -5.19 11.55
CA ASN A 207 -9.49 -5.88 10.31
C ASN A 207 -10.60 -5.73 9.28
N ILE A 208 -10.29 -5.08 8.18
CA ILE A 208 -11.14 -5.04 7.00
C ILE A 208 -10.84 -6.28 6.18
N VAL A 209 -11.81 -7.17 6.05
CA VAL A 209 -11.71 -8.37 5.22
C VAL A 209 -11.81 -7.96 3.75
N THR A 210 -10.75 -8.18 2.98
CA THR A 210 -10.74 -7.86 1.54
C THR A 210 -11.54 -8.89 0.73
N GLU A 211 -11.95 -8.53 -0.50
CA GLU A 211 -12.56 -9.49 -1.44
C GLU A 211 -11.66 -10.72 -1.69
N TYR A 212 -10.34 -10.50 -1.70
CA TYR A 212 -9.37 -11.58 -1.84
C TYR A 212 -9.36 -12.48 -0.60
N GLU A 213 -9.27 -11.88 0.58
CA GLU A 213 -9.26 -12.57 1.88
C GLU A 213 -10.51 -13.44 2.08
N SER A 214 -11.70 -12.91 1.78
CA SER A 214 -12.96 -13.66 1.89
C SER A 214 -12.91 -14.99 1.13
N LYS A 215 -12.38 -15.00 -0.08
CA LYS A 215 -12.26 -16.20 -0.92
C LYS A 215 -11.36 -17.29 -0.31
N TRP A 216 -10.34 -16.89 0.45
CA TRP A 216 -9.44 -17.81 1.15
C TRP A 216 -10.10 -18.34 2.42
N VAL A 217 -10.74 -17.47 3.18
CA VAL A 217 -11.49 -17.84 4.38
C VAL A 217 -12.62 -18.82 4.07
N GLU A 218 -13.40 -18.57 3.01
CA GLU A 218 -14.46 -19.47 2.53
C GLU A 218 -13.93 -20.87 2.15
N ARG A 219 -12.67 -20.99 1.78
CA ARG A 219 -12.00 -22.26 1.48
C ARG A 219 -11.36 -22.91 2.70
N GLY A 220 -11.47 -22.30 3.88
CA GLY A 220 -10.83 -22.77 5.13
C GLY A 220 -9.32 -22.67 5.12
N LEU A 221 -8.75 -21.76 4.32
CA LEU A 221 -7.31 -21.56 4.22
C LEU A 221 -6.87 -20.40 5.14
N PRO A 222 -5.73 -20.56 5.85
CA PRO A 222 -5.28 -19.59 6.83
C PRO A 222 -4.78 -18.30 6.17
N ILE A 223 -4.95 -17.21 6.89
CA ILE A 223 -4.33 -15.91 6.56
C ILE A 223 -3.29 -15.60 7.63
N HIS A 224 -2.04 -15.45 7.23
CA HIS A 224 -0.93 -15.06 8.09
C HIS A 224 -0.88 -13.55 8.25
N ARG A 225 -0.54 -13.09 9.45
CA ARG A 225 -0.46 -11.67 9.78
C ARG A 225 0.72 -11.37 10.72
N VAL A 226 1.31 -10.20 10.55
CA VAL A 226 2.31 -9.61 11.45
C VAL A 226 2.19 -8.10 11.47
N GLU A 227 2.51 -7.50 12.61
CA GLU A 227 2.82 -6.07 12.75
C GLU A 227 4.32 -5.92 12.98
N ALA A 228 5.00 -5.16 12.10
CA ALA A 228 6.41 -4.84 12.24
C ALA A 228 6.55 -3.37 12.64
N VAL A 229 7.13 -3.11 13.80
CA VAL A 229 7.17 -1.79 14.46
C VAL A 229 8.57 -1.19 14.35
N VAL A 230 8.68 0.09 13.97
CA VAL A 230 9.93 0.86 13.99
C VAL A 230 10.29 1.20 15.43
N LEU A 231 11.48 0.79 15.89
CA LEU A 231 12.00 1.06 17.23
C LEU A 231 12.54 2.49 17.40
#